data_3820147d48c2ac8e976b5c71ba150f37
#
_entry.id   3820147d48c2ac8e976b5c71ba150f37
#
_cell.length_a   1.000
_cell.length_b   1.000
_cell.length_c   1.000
_cell.angle_alpha   90.00
_cell.angle_beta   90.00
_cell.angle_gamma   90.00
#
_symmetry.space_group_name_H-M   'P 1'
#
loop_
_entity.id
_entity.type
_entity.pdbx_description
1 polymer ?
#
loop_
_entity_poly.entity_id
_entity_poly.type
_entity_poly.pdbx_seq_one_letter_code
_entity_poly.pdbx_strand_id
1 'polypeptide(L)'
;MILGIADSVNGVPIRLTDERWEHILDSHAELASYRETILDAVENPDYILASRRGALAAVVVLGRKAFLHVFYVEKSRRDGFIISALVEEKMDKAKIVWRKENQEE
;
A
#
# COMPACT_ATOMS: atom_id res chain seq x y z
N MET A 1 -19.11 -2.17 -0.47
CA MET A 1 -18.74 -3.55 -0.06
C MET A 1 -17.24 -3.63 0.20
N ILE A 2 -16.89 -4.30 1.26
CA ILE A 2 -15.48 -4.53 1.57
C ILE A 2 -15.01 -5.77 0.81
N LEU A 3 -13.96 -5.62 -0.02
CA LEU A 3 -13.39 -6.72 -0.78
C LEU A 3 -12.29 -7.46 -0.03
N GLY A 4 -11.68 -6.81 0.95
CA GLY A 4 -10.64 -7.43 1.75
C GLY A 4 -10.18 -6.50 2.83
N ILE A 5 -9.51 -7.06 3.83
CA ILE A 5 -8.94 -6.32 4.95
C ILE A 5 -7.54 -6.87 5.20
N ALA A 6 -6.57 -5.97 5.34
CA ALA A 6 -5.20 -6.32 5.70
C ALA A 6 -4.82 -5.56 6.96
N ASP A 7 -4.12 -6.21 7.88
CA ASP A 7 -3.63 -5.53 9.07
C ASP A 7 -2.32 -4.82 8.76
N SER A 8 -2.25 -3.53 9.02
CA SER A 8 -1.01 -2.77 8.83
C SER A 8 0.03 -3.21 9.86
N VAL A 9 1.27 -2.75 9.69
CA VAL A 9 2.35 -3.06 10.65
C VAL A 9 2.03 -2.55 12.06
N ASN A 10 1.15 -1.57 12.18
CA ASN A 10 0.70 -1.04 13.45
C ASN A 10 -0.54 -1.76 14.00
N GLY A 11 -0.97 -2.82 13.33
CA GLY A 11 -2.13 -3.61 13.77
C GLY A 11 -3.47 -2.98 13.44
N VAL A 12 -3.52 -1.99 12.54
CA VAL A 12 -4.76 -1.36 12.15
C VAL A 12 -5.39 -2.11 10.99
N PRO A 13 -6.67 -2.50 11.06
CA PRO A 13 -7.33 -3.15 9.93
C PRO A 13 -7.56 -2.12 8.81
N ILE A 14 -6.98 -2.40 7.65
CA ILE A 14 -7.04 -1.53 6.47
C ILE A 14 -7.94 -2.22 5.45
N ARG A 15 -9.07 -1.60 5.15
CA ARG A 15 -10.04 -2.19 4.23
C ARG A 15 -9.84 -1.70 2.80
N LEU A 16 -10.08 -2.59 1.87
CA LEU A 16 -10.18 -2.26 0.45
C LEU A 16 -11.65 -2.41 0.06
N THR A 17 -12.27 -1.32 -0.36
CA THR A 17 -13.66 -1.34 -0.80
C THR A 17 -13.74 -1.53 -2.32
N ASP A 18 -14.88 -1.98 -2.81
CA ASP A 18 -15.13 -2.12 -4.24
C ASP A 18 -15.01 -0.77 -4.95
N GLU A 19 -15.46 0.31 -4.32
CA GLU A 19 -15.36 1.66 -4.88
C GLU A 19 -13.90 2.07 -5.08
N ARG A 20 -13.04 1.83 -4.07
CA ARG A 20 -11.62 2.17 -4.20
C ARG A 20 -10.92 1.25 -5.19
N TRP A 21 -11.33 -0.01 -5.25
CA TRP A 21 -10.78 -0.95 -6.22
C TRP A 21 -11.09 -0.50 -7.65
N GLU A 22 -12.33 -0.08 -7.92
CA GLU A 22 -12.70 0.46 -9.22
C GLU A 22 -11.89 1.70 -9.56
N HIS A 23 -11.68 2.59 -8.57
CA HIS A 23 -10.85 3.78 -8.74
C HIS A 23 -9.42 3.42 -9.14
N ILE A 24 -8.84 2.42 -8.48
CA ILE A 24 -7.49 1.94 -8.82
C ILE A 24 -7.46 1.44 -10.25
N LEU A 25 -8.42 0.62 -10.65
CA LEU A 25 -8.46 0.04 -11.99
C LEU A 25 -8.71 1.07 -13.08
N ASP A 26 -9.47 2.13 -12.79
CA ASP A 26 -9.70 3.20 -13.74
C ASP A 26 -8.41 3.91 -14.12
N SER A 27 -7.52 4.09 -13.17
CA SER A 27 -6.25 4.77 -13.38
C SER A 27 -5.11 3.82 -13.71
N HIS A 28 -5.19 2.57 -13.26
CA HIS A 28 -4.11 1.60 -13.34
C HIS A 28 -4.67 0.21 -13.65
N ALA A 29 -5.20 0.08 -14.87
CA ALA A 29 -5.84 -1.18 -15.32
C ALA A 29 -4.89 -2.39 -15.27
N GLU A 30 -3.57 -2.14 -15.36
CA GLU A 30 -2.58 -3.20 -15.27
C GLU A 30 -2.57 -3.89 -13.91
N LEU A 31 -3.19 -3.28 -12.89
CA LEU A 31 -3.26 -3.88 -11.55
C LEU A 31 -4.46 -4.82 -11.35
N ALA A 32 -5.20 -5.12 -12.42
CA ALA A 32 -6.41 -5.95 -12.31
C ALA A 32 -6.18 -7.31 -11.63
N SER A 33 -5.01 -7.91 -11.82
CA SER A 33 -4.67 -9.20 -11.21
C SER A 33 -3.92 -9.07 -9.88
N TYR A 34 -3.79 -7.85 -9.34
CA TYR A 34 -2.93 -7.56 -8.19
C TYR A 34 -3.70 -7.31 -6.89
N ARG A 35 -5.00 -7.61 -6.84
CA ARG A 35 -5.78 -7.30 -5.63
C ARG A 35 -5.19 -7.92 -4.36
N GLU A 36 -4.86 -9.20 -4.42
CA GLU A 36 -4.27 -9.88 -3.26
C GLU A 36 -2.86 -9.37 -2.95
N THR A 37 -2.10 -9.04 -3.97
CA THR A 37 -0.77 -8.45 -3.80
C THR A 37 -0.85 -7.09 -3.11
N ILE A 38 -1.87 -6.30 -3.46
CA ILE A 38 -2.11 -4.99 -2.84
C ILE A 38 -2.43 -5.15 -1.34
N LEU A 39 -3.30 -6.09 -1.00
CA LEU A 39 -3.62 -6.35 0.40
C LEU A 39 -2.39 -6.88 1.16
N ASP A 40 -1.64 -7.79 0.54
CA ASP A 40 -0.45 -8.33 1.15
C ASP A 40 0.63 -7.25 1.35
N ALA A 41 0.71 -6.28 0.44
CA ALA A 41 1.67 -5.17 0.56
C ALA A 41 1.42 -4.35 1.83
N VAL A 42 0.17 -4.14 2.19
CA VAL A 42 -0.18 -3.43 3.43
C VAL A 42 0.23 -4.25 4.65
N GLU A 43 0.03 -5.54 4.59
CA GLU A 43 0.31 -6.44 5.72
C GLU A 43 1.81 -6.74 5.87
N ASN A 44 2.50 -6.94 4.74
CA ASN A 44 3.91 -7.34 4.71
C ASN A 44 4.72 -6.43 3.77
N PRO A 45 4.83 -5.13 4.07
CA PRO A 45 5.58 -4.23 3.20
C PRO A 45 7.08 -4.42 3.34
N ASP A 46 7.80 -4.05 2.29
CA ASP A 46 9.27 -3.94 2.38
C ASP A 46 9.63 -2.60 3.00
N TYR A 47 8.87 -1.55 2.68
CA TYR A 47 9.06 -0.20 3.22
C TYR A 47 7.71 0.46 3.43
N ILE A 48 7.68 1.45 4.31
CA ILE A 48 6.54 2.37 4.41
C ILE A 48 7.09 3.77 4.27
N LEU A 49 6.47 4.55 3.39
CA LEU A 49 6.83 5.93 3.15
C LEU A 49 5.75 6.86 3.70
N ALA A 50 6.18 8.02 4.18
CA ALA A 50 5.25 9.09 4.50
C ALA A 50 4.66 9.60 3.17
N SER A 51 3.38 9.91 3.16
CA SER A 51 2.70 10.42 1.99
C SER A 51 1.91 11.69 2.35
N ARG A 52 1.05 12.14 1.45
CA ARG A 52 0.31 13.39 1.66
C ARG A 52 -0.74 13.26 2.74
N ARG A 53 -0.94 14.35 3.49
CA ARG A 53 -2.05 14.48 4.44
C ARG A 53 -2.14 13.36 5.46
N GLY A 54 -0.99 12.89 5.91
CA GLY A 54 -0.93 11.84 6.91
C GLY A 54 -1.17 10.43 6.37
N ALA A 55 -1.33 10.27 5.06
CA ALA A 55 -1.40 8.94 4.47
C ALA A 55 -0.02 8.29 4.48
N LEU A 56 -0.01 6.99 4.34
CA LEU A 56 1.20 6.17 4.25
C LEU A 56 1.20 5.42 2.92
N ALA A 57 2.39 5.09 2.44
CA ALA A 57 2.53 4.24 1.26
C ALA A 57 3.29 2.98 1.65
N ALA A 58 2.61 1.84 1.61
CA ALA A 58 3.25 0.55 1.77
C ALA A 58 3.89 0.21 0.42
N VAL A 59 5.18 -0.11 0.43
CA VAL A 59 5.93 -0.40 -0.79
C VAL A 59 6.45 -1.82 -0.76
N VAL A 60 6.23 -2.53 -1.86
CA VAL A 60 6.78 -3.86 -2.08
C VAL A 60 7.61 -3.81 -3.35
N VAL A 61 8.82 -4.36 -3.29
CA VAL A 61 9.73 -4.41 -4.44
C VAL A 61 9.32 -5.58 -5.30
N LEU A 62 8.80 -5.30 -6.50
CA LEU A 62 8.41 -6.33 -7.46
C LEU A 62 9.55 -6.69 -8.40
N GLY A 63 10.51 -5.79 -8.59
CA GLY A 63 11.63 -5.99 -9.49
C GLY A 63 12.56 -4.78 -9.45
N ARG A 64 13.57 -4.76 -10.32
CA ARG A 64 14.60 -3.71 -10.32
C ARG A 64 14.03 -2.29 -10.44
N LYS A 65 13.01 -2.13 -11.26
CA LYS A 65 12.38 -0.83 -11.52
C LYS A 65 10.88 -0.95 -11.36
N ALA A 66 10.45 -1.70 -10.37
CA ALA A 66 9.03 -1.92 -10.15
C ALA A 66 8.75 -1.94 -8.65
N PHE A 67 8.22 -0.84 -8.14
CA PHE A 67 7.89 -0.66 -6.74
C PHE A 67 6.38 -0.46 -6.64
N LEU A 68 5.69 -1.46 -6.11
CA LEU A 68 4.25 -1.33 -5.86
C LEU A 68 4.06 -0.43 -4.65
N HIS A 69 3.35 0.67 -4.83
CA HIS A 69 2.97 1.59 -3.76
C HIS A 69 1.49 1.41 -3.49
N VAL A 70 1.15 1.15 -2.25
CA VAL A 70 -0.25 1.08 -1.82
C VAL A 70 -0.48 2.18 -0.79
N PHE A 71 -1.26 3.17 -1.18
CA PHE A 71 -1.54 4.34 -0.32
C PHE A 71 -2.72 4.03 0.58
N TYR A 72 -2.53 4.24 1.88
CA TYR A 72 -3.57 3.94 2.87
C TYR A 72 -3.54 4.93 4.02
N VAL A 73 -4.62 4.97 4.76
CA VAL A 73 -4.77 5.82 5.94
C VAL A 73 -5.11 4.94 7.13
N GLU A 74 -4.40 5.16 8.23
CA GLU A 74 -4.77 4.62 9.54
C GLU A 74 -5.58 5.68 10.23
N LYS A 75 -6.90 5.59 10.13
CA LYS A 75 -7.83 6.59 10.66
C LYS A 75 -7.90 6.55 12.18
N SER A 76 -7.81 5.36 12.74
CA SER A 76 -7.82 5.11 14.16
C SER A 76 -7.13 3.76 14.40
N ARG A 77 -7.07 3.32 15.64
CA ARG A 77 -6.53 1.99 15.95
C ARG A 77 -7.36 0.85 15.37
N ARG A 78 -8.60 1.10 15.03
CA ARG A 78 -9.56 0.07 14.62
C ARG A 78 -10.08 0.26 13.21
N ASP A 79 -9.62 1.29 12.52
CA ASP A 79 -10.16 1.61 11.22
C ASP A 79 -9.14 2.28 10.33
N GLY A 80 -9.07 1.83 9.09
CA GLY A 80 -8.27 2.43 8.05
C GLY A 80 -8.74 1.94 6.69
N PHE A 81 -8.20 2.54 5.65
CA PHE A 81 -8.64 2.17 4.30
C PHE A 81 -7.55 2.45 3.27
N ILE A 82 -7.59 1.69 2.19
CA ILE A 82 -6.72 1.89 1.04
C ILE A 82 -7.31 3.02 0.20
N ILE A 83 -6.45 3.96 -0.21
CA ILE A 83 -6.83 5.08 -1.06
C ILE A 83 -6.62 4.72 -2.53
N SER A 84 -5.43 4.24 -2.86
CA SER A 84 -5.03 3.95 -4.23
C SER A 84 -3.79 3.06 -4.24
N ALA A 85 -3.40 2.64 -5.44
CA ALA A 85 -2.18 1.86 -5.63
C ALA A 85 -1.63 2.12 -7.02
N LEU A 86 -0.32 2.05 -7.17
CA LEU A 86 0.33 2.16 -8.46
C LEU A 86 1.72 1.52 -8.41
N VAL A 87 2.31 1.27 -9.58
CA VAL A 87 3.69 0.78 -9.67
C VAL A 87 4.54 1.92 -10.19
N GLU A 88 5.62 2.20 -9.48
CA GLU A 88 6.58 3.24 -9.83
C GLU A 88 7.93 2.60 -10.16
N GLU A 89 8.73 3.28 -10.99
CA GLU A 89 10.09 2.83 -11.28
C GLU A 89 11.06 3.10 -10.15
N LYS A 90 10.71 4.03 -9.26
CA LYS A 90 11.56 4.49 -8.15
C LYS A 90 10.76 4.60 -6.87
N MET A 91 11.49 4.60 -5.76
CA MET A 91 10.95 4.84 -4.44
C MET A 91 11.74 6.00 -3.83
N ASP A 92 11.03 6.95 -3.21
CA ASP A 92 11.69 8.09 -2.56
C ASP A 92 12.21 7.68 -1.18
N LYS A 93 13.48 7.36 -1.11
CA LYS A 93 14.13 6.89 0.12
C LYS A 93 14.10 7.92 1.24
N ALA A 94 14.02 9.21 0.91
CA ALA A 94 13.97 10.25 1.92
C ALA A 94 12.66 10.23 2.72
N LYS A 95 11.64 9.56 2.20
CA LYS A 95 10.33 9.48 2.86
C LYS A 95 10.11 8.21 3.65
N ILE A 96 11.10 7.32 3.72
CA ILE A 96 10.97 6.07 4.46
C ILE A 96 10.77 6.36 5.94
N VAL A 97 9.69 5.85 6.52
CA VAL A 97 9.39 5.95 7.95
C VAL A 97 9.45 4.59 8.63
N TRP A 98 9.46 3.52 7.85
CA TRP A 98 9.54 2.16 8.37
C TRP A 98 10.17 1.27 7.30
N ARG A 99 10.97 0.32 7.71
CA ARG A 99 11.50 -0.68 6.80
C ARG A 99 11.46 -2.05 7.46
N LYS A 100 11.25 -3.05 6.63
CA LYS A 100 11.23 -4.43 7.06
C LYS A 100 12.60 -4.78 7.67
N GLU A 101 12.59 -5.56 8.73
CA GLU A 101 13.80 -6.07 9.34
C GLU A 101 14.61 -6.84 8.30
N ASN A 102 15.92 -6.63 8.28
CA ASN A 102 16.87 -7.19 7.32
C ASN A 102 16.82 -6.56 5.92
N GLN A 103 16.06 -5.48 5.75
CA GLN A 103 16.03 -4.78 4.48
C GLN A 103 17.26 -3.88 4.37
N GLU A 104 17.99 -4.01 3.26
CA GLU A 104 19.19 -3.20 3.00
C GLU A 104 18.86 -2.07 2.03
N GLU A 105 19.63 -1.00 2.14
CA GLU A 105 19.42 0.17 1.28
C GLU A 105 20.06 0.05 -0.08
#